data_5dff168fe13cae2c43deb178f25e9fe3
#
_entry.id   5dff168fe13cae2c43deb178f25e9fe3
#
_cell.length_a   1.000
_cell.length_b   1.000
_cell.length_c   1.000
_cell.angle_alpha   90.00
_cell.angle_beta   90.00
_cell.angle_gamma   90.00
#
_symmetry.space_group_name_H-M   'P 1'
#
loop_
_entity.id
_entity.type
_entity.pdbx_description
1 polymer ?
#
loop_
_entity_poly.entity_id
_entity_poly.type
_entity_poly.pdbx_seq_one_letter_code
_entity_poly.pdbx_strand_id
1 'polypeptide(L)'
;LVIGGSGSGKTRFFCKPSLLQAHSSYVCTDPKGTLLPEIGAFLERKKYRIKCLNLINFRKSMKYNPLAYIRSEKDILKLVNALIMNTKGEGEKSSEDFWVKAERLYYSALIGYIWYEATEEEKNFITLLDLINASEAREDDETYQSPVDLLFSQLEEREPDHFAVKQYRKFKMAAGKTLKSILISCGARLAPFDIKELRDLMEYDELELDTLGDQKTALFV
;
A
#
# COMPACT_ATOMS: atom_id res chain seq x y z
N LEU A 1 7.16 -13.69 24.83
CA LEU A 1 7.67 -12.33 24.66
C LEU A 1 9.07 -12.22 25.23
N VAL A 2 10.05 -11.78 24.43
CA VAL A 2 11.45 -11.55 24.86
C VAL A 2 11.75 -10.06 24.74
N ILE A 3 12.11 -9.43 25.86
CA ILE A 3 12.40 -7.99 25.95
C ILE A 3 13.84 -7.81 26.43
N GLY A 4 14.52 -6.82 25.87
CA GLY A 4 15.87 -6.46 26.30
C GLY A 4 16.38 -5.20 25.61
N GLY A 5 17.25 -4.45 26.26
CA GLY A 5 17.86 -3.23 25.74
C GLY A 5 18.78 -3.48 24.53
N SER A 6 19.35 -2.41 23.98
CA SER A 6 20.37 -2.52 22.92
C SER A 6 21.59 -3.30 23.46
N GLY A 7 22.18 -4.14 22.62
CA GLY A 7 23.35 -4.95 23.03
C GLY A 7 23.08 -6.16 23.95
N SER A 8 21.84 -6.38 24.42
CA SER A 8 21.50 -7.49 25.31
C SER A 8 21.61 -8.90 24.68
N GLY A 9 21.98 -8.98 23.42
CA GLY A 9 22.19 -10.25 22.73
C GLY A 9 20.93 -10.94 22.22
N LYS A 10 19.76 -10.25 22.17
CA LYS A 10 18.49 -10.82 21.67
C LYS A 10 18.64 -11.55 20.33
N THR A 11 19.29 -10.92 19.37
CA THR A 11 19.50 -11.51 18.05
C THR A 11 20.36 -12.77 18.14
N ARG A 12 21.48 -12.72 18.90
CA ARG A 12 22.44 -13.82 18.99
C ARG A 12 21.91 -15.01 19.79
N PHE A 13 21.27 -14.76 20.92
CA PHE A 13 20.93 -15.82 21.87
C PHE A 13 19.47 -16.29 21.79
N PHE A 14 18.60 -15.53 21.09
CA PHE A 14 17.21 -15.89 20.90
C PHE A 14 16.82 -16.01 19.43
N CYS A 15 16.92 -14.93 18.64
CA CYS A 15 16.41 -14.95 17.26
C CYS A 15 17.12 -15.99 16.38
N LYS A 16 18.46 -15.99 16.36
CA LYS A 16 19.22 -16.95 15.52
C LYS A 16 18.98 -18.41 15.96
N PRO A 17 19.07 -18.79 17.25
CA PRO A 17 18.74 -20.15 17.66
C PRO A 17 17.31 -20.56 17.32
N SER A 18 16.33 -19.65 17.43
CA SER A 18 14.94 -19.94 17.07
C SER A 18 14.78 -20.20 15.56
N LEU A 19 15.41 -19.42 14.71
CA LEU A 19 15.42 -19.62 13.25
C LEU A 19 16.11 -20.94 12.86
N LEU A 20 17.21 -21.31 13.56
CA LEU A 20 17.94 -22.54 13.29
C LEU A 20 17.18 -23.81 13.68
N GLN A 21 16.12 -23.72 14.48
CA GLN A 21 15.24 -24.87 14.74
C GLN A 21 14.44 -25.27 13.48
N ALA A 22 14.18 -24.35 12.57
CA ALA A 22 13.55 -24.61 11.28
C ALA A 22 12.23 -25.40 11.36
N HIS A 23 11.36 -25.09 12.36
CA HIS A 23 10.14 -25.86 12.62
C HIS A 23 8.85 -25.21 12.09
N SER A 24 8.84 -23.88 11.85
CA SER A 24 7.67 -23.12 11.40
C SER A 24 8.06 -22.07 10.35
N SER A 25 7.11 -21.38 9.75
CA SER A 25 7.38 -20.16 8.98
C SER A 25 7.79 -19.03 9.91
N TYR A 26 8.60 -18.10 9.41
CA TYR A 26 9.14 -16.99 10.18
C TYR A 26 8.92 -15.66 9.49
N VAL A 27 8.60 -14.64 10.26
CA VAL A 27 8.63 -13.23 9.83
C VAL A 27 9.62 -12.50 10.73
N CYS A 28 10.68 -11.95 10.15
CA CYS A 28 11.78 -11.33 10.88
C CYS A 28 11.97 -9.90 10.43
N THR A 29 11.87 -8.93 11.34
CA THR A 29 12.39 -7.59 11.11
C THR A 29 13.91 -7.61 11.31
N ASP A 30 14.67 -7.23 10.28
CA ASP A 30 16.14 -7.21 10.28
C ASP A 30 16.69 -5.84 9.91
N PRO A 31 16.55 -4.81 10.77
CA PRO A 31 16.94 -3.44 10.46
C PRO A 31 18.42 -3.27 10.09
N LYS A 32 19.25 -4.24 10.43
CA LYS A 32 20.69 -4.25 10.10
C LYS A 32 21.01 -5.06 8.85
N GLY A 33 20.06 -5.82 8.31
CA GLY A 33 20.26 -6.69 7.16
C GLY A 33 21.28 -7.80 7.40
N THR A 34 21.45 -8.28 8.64
CA THR A 34 22.48 -9.28 8.99
C THR A 34 21.93 -10.70 9.12
N LEU A 35 20.66 -10.87 9.43
CA LEU A 35 20.06 -12.18 9.64
C LEU A 35 20.00 -12.99 8.33
N LEU A 36 19.53 -12.39 7.26
CA LEU A 36 19.41 -13.08 5.99
C LEU A 36 20.75 -13.59 5.45
N PRO A 37 21.85 -12.82 5.39
CA PRO A 37 23.17 -13.34 4.98
C PRO A 37 23.70 -14.46 5.87
N GLU A 38 23.44 -14.40 7.18
CA GLU A 38 23.99 -15.38 8.14
C GLU A 38 23.21 -16.70 8.18
N ILE A 39 21.90 -16.67 7.97
CA ILE A 39 21.01 -17.83 8.21
C ILE A 39 20.30 -18.28 6.92
N GLY A 40 20.18 -17.42 5.92
CA GLY A 40 19.41 -17.69 4.69
C GLY A 40 19.81 -19.01 4.03
N ALA A 41 21.11 -19.24 3.78
CA ALA A 41 21.60 -20.46 3.16
C ALA A 41 21.29 -21.72 3.99
N PHE A 42 21.21 -21.62 5.32
CA PHE A 42 20.75 -22.72 6.16
C PHE A 42 19.26 -23.00 5.95
N LEU A 43 18.43 -21.97 5.94
CA LEU A 43 16.98 -22.10 5.74
C LEU A 43 16.65 -22.64 4.35
N GLU A 44 17.36 -22.22 3.29
CA GLU A 44 17.24 -22.76 1.95
C GLU A 44 17.52 -24.27 1.91
N ARG A 45 18.60 -24.72 2.56
CA ARG A 45 18.90 -26.15 2.72
C ARG A 45 17.80 -26.92 3.47
N LYS A 46 17.06 -26.24 4.36
CA LYS A 46 15.89 -26.74 5.05
C LYS A 46 14.60 -26.61 4.22
N LYS A 47 14.71 -26.24 2.94
CA LYS A 47 13.61 -26.09 1.97
C LYS A 47 12.63 -24.98 2.33
N TYR A 48 13.13 -23.90 2.95
CA TYR A 48 12.35 -22.68 3.13
C TYR A 48 12.32 -21.87 1.85
N ARG A 49 11.16 -21.28 1.55
CA ARG A 49 11.10 -20.15 0.62
C ARG A 49 11.61 -18.91 1.37
N ILE A 50 12.64 -18.29 0.81
CA ILE A 50 13.19 -17.04 1.36
C ILE A 50 12.54 -15.87 0.65
N LYS A 51 11.97 -14.97 1.44
CA LYS A 51 11.39 -13.71 0.95
C LYS A 51 12.06 -12.55 1.67
N CYS A 52 12.30 -11.45 0.91
CA CYS A 52 12.99 -10.28 1.44
C CYS A 52 12.30 -9.01 0.95
N LEU A 53 11.84 -8.20 1.90
CA LEU A 53 11.40 -6.82 1.66
C LEU A 53 12.49 -5.87 2.19
N ASN A 54 13.34 -5.37 1.29
CA ASN A 54 14.45 -4.52 1.66
C ASN A 54 14.11 -3.05 1.44
N LEU A 55 13.77 -2.33 2.51
CA LEU A 55 13.41 -0.92 2.48
C LEU A 55 14.62 0.03 2.54
N ILE A 56 15.85 -0.52 2.69
CA ILE A 56 17.09 0.26 2.66
C ILE A 56 17.66 0.29 1.23
N ASN A 57 17.61 -0.85 0.55
CA ASN A 57 18.05 -0.98 -0.84
C ASN A 57 16.98 -1.68 -1.67
N PHE A 58 16.09 -0.89 -2.28
CA PHE A 58 14.95 -1.38 -3.05
C PHE A 58 15.35 -2.32 -4.19
N ARG A 59 16.55 -2.15 -4.78
CA ARG A 59 17.05 -3.05 -5.84
C ARG A 59 17.33 -4.48 -5.37
N LYS A 60 17.46 -4.68 -4.06
CA LYS A 60 17.65 -6.00 -3.44
C LYS A 60 16.37 -6.52 -2.79
N SER A 61 15.27 -5.83 -2.99
CA SER A 61 13.96 -6.21 -2.47
C SER A 61 13.18 -7.01 -3.50
N MET A 62 12.38 -7.94 -3.03
CA MET A 62 11.27 -8.49 -3.80
C MET A 62 10.19 -7.43 -3.94
N LYS A 63 9.43 -7.48 -5.03
CA LYS A 63 8.33 -6.56 -5.32
C LYS A 63 7.17 -6.79 -4.35
N TYR A 64 6.49 -5.70 -4.00
CA TYR A 64 5.35 -5.72 -3.09
C TYR A 64 4.22 -4.85 -3.62
N ASN A 65 3.10 -5.46 -3.94
CA ASN A 65 1.90 -4.75 -4.37
C ASN A 65 0.77 -4.94 -3.35
N PRO A 66 0.41 -3.91 -2.56
CA PRO A 66 -0.64 -4.04 -1.55
C PRO A 66 -2.03 -4.32 -2.14
N LEU A 67 -2.29 -3.95 -3.41
CA LEU A 67 -3.56 -4.22 -4.08
C LEU A 67 -3.76 -5.70 -4.36
N ALA A 68 -2.69 -6.50 -4.47
CA ALA A 68 -2.76 -7.94 -4.67
C ALA A 68 -3.48 -8.69 -3.53
N TYR A 69 -3.60 -8.07 -2.35
CA TYR A 69 -4.24 -8.66 -1.16
C TYR A 69 -5.69 -8.24 -0.95
N ILE A 70 -6.26 -7.47 -1.86
CA ILE A 70 -7.68 -7.08 -1.80
C ILE A 70 -8.54 -8.26 -2.26
N ARG A 71 -9.46 -8.69 -1.39
CA ARG A 71 -10.42 -9.77 -1.67
C ARG A 71 -11.87 -9.28 -1.57
N SER A 72 -12.07 -8.08 -1.04
CA SER A 72 -13.40 -7.50 -0.81
C SER A 72 -13.33 -5.99 -0.66
N GLU A 73 -14.46 -5.31 -0.79
CA GLU A 73 -14.58 -3.86 -0.52
C GLU A 73 -14.11 -3.48 0.90
N LYS A 74 -14.27 -4.39 1.87
CA LYS A 74 -13.76 -4.18 3.24
C LYS A 74 -12.23 -4.07 3.26
N ASP A 75 -11.53 -4.78 2.38
CA ASP A 75 -10.07 -4.73 2.31
C ASP A 75 -9.60 -3.44 1.63
N ILE A 76 -10.38 -2.91 0.66
CA ILE A 76 -10.16 -1.56 0.11
C ILE A 76 -10.19 -0.54 1.25
N LEU A 77 -11.23 -0.57 2.09
CA LEU A 77 -11.36 0.37 3.21
C LEU A 77 -10.23 0.22 4.24
N LYS A 78 -9.76 -1.01 4.50
CA LYS A 78 -8.60 -1.26 5.38
C LYS A 78 -7.32 -0.70 4.78
N LEU A 79 -7.06 -0.94 3.49
CA LEU A 79 -5.89 -0.43 2.80
C LEU A 79 -5.87 1.10 2.82
N VAL A 80 -6.99 1.75 2.47
CA VAL A 80 -7.13 3.21 2.52
C VAL A 80 -6.88 3.74 3.94
N ASN A 81 -7.43 3.08 4.96
CA ASN A 81 -7.21 3.48 6.34
C ASN A 81 -5.73 3.34 6.74
N ALA A 82 -5.08 2.23 6.38
CA ALA A 82 -3.66 2.01 6.63
C ALA A 82 -2.80 3.07 5.91
N LEU A 83 -3.11 3.39 4.66
CA LEU A 83 -2.44 4.43 3.89
C LEU A 83 -2.53 5.78 4.60
N ILE A 84 -3.73 6.24 4.93
CA ILE A 84 -3.94 7.52 5.61
C ILE A 84 -3.25 7.57 6.97
N MET A 85 -3.37 6.51 7.77
CA MET A 85 -2.79 6.48 9.12
C MET A 85 -1.26 6.50 9.13
N ASN A 86 -0.63 5.86 8.14
CA ASN A 86 0.83 5.73 8.08
C ASN A 86 1.52 6.84 7.26
N THR A 87 0.74 7.69 6.60
CA THR A 87 1.27 8.86 5.85
C THR A 87 0.90 10.20 6.49
N LYS A 88 0.47 10.19 7.76
CA LYS A 88 0.24 11.42 8.52
C LYS A 88 1.55 12.17 8.76
N GLY A 89 1.54 13.49 8.51
CA GLY A 89 2.63 14.38 8.88
C GLY A 89 2.80 14.50 10.40
N GLU A 90 4.02 14.84 10.85
CA GLU A 90 4.26 15.18 12.24
C GLU A 90 3.41 16.41 12.64
N GLY A 91 2.54 16.23 13.63
CA GLY A 91 1.66 17.29 14.16
C GLY A 91 0.21 17.25 13.68
N GLU A 92 -0.17 16.40 12.74
CA GLU A 92 -1.59 16.17 12.45
C GLU A 92 -2.27 15.52 13.67
N LYS A 93 -3.11 16.31 14.36
CA LYS A 93 -3.93 15.79 15.47
C LYS A 93 -4.88 14.73 14.96
N SER A 94 -5.12 13.70 15.77
CA SER A 94 -5.95 12.54 15.45
C SER A 94 -7.46 12.83 15.30
N SER A 95 -7.89 14.10 15.23
CA SER A 95 -9.27 14.43 14.94
C SER A 95 -9.58 14.07 13.49
N GLU A 96 -10.65 13.32 13.27
CA GLU A 96 -11.19 13.05 11.93
C GLU A 96 -11.62 14.39 11.31
N ASP A 97 -10.65 15.07 10.71
CA ASP A 97 -10.89 16.30 9.99
C ASP A 97 -11.68 16.01 8.71
N PHE A 98 -12.43 16.98 8.27
CA PHE A 98 -13.15 16.94 6.99
C PHE A 98 -12.26 16.48 5.83
N TRP A 99 -11.02 16.98 5.80
CA TRP A 99 -10.02 16.65 4.77
C TRP A 99 -9.71 15.14 4.72
N VAL A 100 -9.44 14.52 5.87
CA VAL A 100 -9.16 13.08 5.98
C VAL A 100 -10.36 12.24 5.53
N LYS A 101 -11.59 12.67 5.84
CA LYS A 101 -12.81 11.99 5.39
C LYS A 101 -12.97 12.06 3.87
N ALA A 102 -12.70 13.23 3.30
CA ALA A 102 -12.77 13.45 1.86
C ALA A 102 -11.66 12.67 1.11
N GLU A 103 -10.41 12.69 1.59
CA GLU A 103 -9.31 11.87 1.09
C GLU A 103 -9.68 10.38 1.10
N ARG A 104 -10.28 9.90 2.20
CA ARG A 104 -10.71 8.51 2.32
C ARG A 104 -11.73 8.12 1.26
N LEU A 105 -12.71 8.99 0.98
CA LEU A 105 -13.68 8.76 -0.08
C LEU A 105 -13.01 8.67 -1.45
N TYR A 106 -12.09 9.59 -1.71
CA TYR A 106 -11.39 9.65 -2.98
C TYR A 106 -10.49 8.41 -3.21
N TYR A 107 -9.63 8.07 -2.26
CA TYR A 107 -8.81 6.86 -2.35
C TYR A 107 -9.66 5.59 -2.46
N SER A 108 -10.79 5.51 -1.73
CA SER A 108 -11.69 4.37 -1.84
C SER A 108 -12.34 4.26 -3.20
N ALA A 109 -12.65 5.40 -3.84
CA ALA A 109 -13.16 5.44 -5.20
C ALA A 109 -12.10 4.94 -6.20
N LEU A 110 -10.89 5.50 -6.16
CA LEU A 110 -9.82 5.14 -7.11
C LEU A 110 -9.38 3.69 -6.95
N ILE A 111 -9.10 3.23 -5.73
CA ILE A 111 -8.70 1.83 -5.48
C ILE A 111 -9.85 0.88 -5.83
N GLY A 112 -11.09 1.27 -5.55
CA GLY A 112 -12.26 0.50 -5.96
C GLY A 112 -12.37 0.40 -7.49
N TYR A 113 -12.16 1.50 -8.20
CA TYR A 113 -12.13 1.50 -9.67
C TYR A 113 -11.04 0.55 -10.20
N ILE A 114 -9.81 0.67 -9.71
CA ILE A 114 -8.69 -0.19 -10.10
C ILE A 114 -9.01 -1.67 -9.84
N TRP A 115 -9.54 -1.98 -8.67
CA TRP A 115 -9.80 -3.38 -8.29
C TRP A 115 -10.87 -4.05 -9.15
N TYR A 116 -11.92 -3.31 -9.54
CA TYR A 116 -13.02 -3.87 -10.33
C TYR A 116 -12.78 -3.79 -11.84
N GLU A 117 -12.25 -2.66 -12.32
CA GLU A 117 -12.28 -2.30 -13.74
C GLU A 117 -10.92 -2.45 -14.46
N ALA A 118 -9.80 -2.37 -13.73
CA ALA A 118 -8.48 -2.45 -14.33
C ALA A 118 -8.11 -3.89 -14.72
N THR A 119 -7.23 -4.02 -15.70
CA THR A 119 -6.60 -5.31 -16.03
C THR A 119 -5.70 -5.78 -14.89
N GLU A 120 -5.38 -7.08 -14.83
CA GLU A 120 -4.53 -7.61 -13.75
C GLU A 120 -3.15 -6.92 -13.68
N GLU A 121 -2.60 -6.50 -14.82
CA GLU A 121 -1.33 -5.79 -14.91
C GLU A 121 -1.41 -4.36 -14.37
N GLU A 122 -2.60 -3.74 -14.43
CA GLU A 122 -2.87 -2.39 -13.93
C GLU A 122 -3.35 -2.36 -12.48
N LYS A 123 -3.67 -3.52 -11.87
CA LYS A 123 -4.07 -3.60 -10.46
C LYS A 123 -2.87 -3.41 -9.53
N ASN A 124 -2.25 -2.24 -9.60
CA ASN A 124 -1.07 -1.90 -8.83
C ASN A 124 -1.10 -0.45 -8.30
N PHE A 125 -0.14 -0.14 -7.44
CA PHE A 125 -0.07 1.17 -6.80
C PHE A 125 0.35 2.28 -7.76
N ILE A 126 1.02 1.95 -8.87
CA ILE A 126 1.44 2.91 -9.90
C ILE A 126 0.21 3.48 -10.58
N THR A 127 -0.75 2.64 -10.95
CA THR A 127 -2.03 3.06 -11.53
C THR A 127 -2.79 4.01 -10.60
N LEU A 128 -2.75 3.77 -9.27
CA LEU A 128 -3.33 4.70 -8.30
C LEU A 128 -2.67 6.07 -8.38
N LEU A 129 -1.33 6.13 -8.43
CA LEU A 129 -0.59 7.39 -8.55
C LEU A 129 -0.91 8.11 -9.86
N ASP A 130 -0.99 7.37 -10.96
CA ASP A 130 -1.28 7.93 -12.29
C ASP A 130 -2.71 8.49 -12.35
N LEU A 131 -3.70 7.82 -11.75
CA LEU A 131 -5.06 8.37 -11.62
C LEU A 131 -5.09 9.64 -10.76
N ILE A 132 -4.35 9.70 -9.67
CA ILE A 132 -4.27 10.90 -8.83
C ILE A 132 -3.65 12.06 -9.63
N ASN A 133 -2.57 11.79 -10.37
CA ASN A 133 -1.91 12.80 -11.20
C ASN A 133 -2.77 13.25 -12.39
N ALA A 134 -3.66 12.40 -12.89
CA ALA A 134 -4.61 12.73 -13.94
C ALA A 134 -5.86 13.47 -13.42
N SER A 135 -5.99 13.62 -12.09
CA SER A 135 -7.11 14.32 -11.47
C SER A 135 -6.84 15.81 -11.39
N GLU A 136 -7.73 16.60 -11.92
CA GLU A 136 -7.62 18.05 -11.90
C GLU A 136 -8.98 18.66 -11.52
N ALA A 137 -8.96 19.75 -10.76
CA ALA A 137 -10.13 20.57 -10.51
C ALA A 137 -9.79 22.02 -10.83
N ARG A 138 -10.65 22.69 -11.61
CA ARG A 138 -10.52 24.10 -11.99
C ARG A 138 -11.43 24.96 -11.12
N GLU A 139 -10.91 26.05 -10.64
CA GLU A 139 -11.67 26.98 -9.79
C GLU A 139 -12.58 27.90 -10.60
N ASP A 140 -12.17 28.17 -11.84
CA ASP A 140 -12.80 29.08 -12.80
C ASP A 140 -13.80 28.39 -13.74
N ASP A 141 -13.83 27.07 -13.72
CA ASP A 141 -14.72 26.27 -14.59
C ASP A 141 -15.26 25.05 -13.81
N GLU A 142 -16.45 25.19 -13.24
CA GLU A 142 -17.13 24.10 -12.52
C GLU A 142 -17.63 22.99 -13.44
N THR A 143 -17.65 23.22 -14.76
CA THR A 143 -18.07 22.22 -15.75
C THR A 143 -16.90 21.37 -16.26
N TYR A 144 -15.67 21.73 -15.90
CA TYR A 144 -14.48 21.01 -16.29
C TYR A 144 -14.48 19.59 -15.76
N GLN A 145 -14.23 18.66 -16.65
CA GLN A 145 -14.09 17.23 -16.34
C GLN A 145 -12.65 16.78 -16.61
N SER A 146 -11.99 16.28 -15.58
CA SER A 146 -10.69 15.63 -15.72
C SER A 146 -10.82 14.26 -16.40
N PRO A 147 -9.74 13.66 -16.88
CA PRO A 147 -9.77 12.29 -17.40
C PRO A 147 -10.38 11.29 -16.40
N VAL A 148 -10.15 11.49 -15.11
CA VAL A 148 -10.71 10.63 -14.05
C VAL A 148 -12.23 10.86 -13.91
N ASP A 149 -12.71 12.09 -14.01
CA ASP A 149 -14.15 12.37 -14.04
C ASP A 149 -14.86 11.62 -15.18
N LEU A 150 -14.24 11.60 -16.35
CA LEU A 150 -14.79 10.89 -17.51
C LEU A 150 -14.86 9.38 -17.30
N LEU A 151 -13.81 8.78 -16.69
CA LEU A 151 -13.81 7.35 -16.35
C LEU A 151 -14.96 7.01 -15.39
N PHE A 152 -15.15 7.82 -14.35
CA PHE A 152 -16.23 7.60 -13.38
C PHE A 152 -17.62 7.86 -13.98
N SER A 153 -17.76 8.84 -14.89
CA SER A 153 -19.03 9.09 -15.59
C SER A 153 -19.43 7.90 -16.46
N GLN A 154 -18.49 7.32 -17.20
CA GLN A 154 -18.74 6.12 -18.02
C GLN A 154 -19.11 4.91 -17.15
N LEU A 155 -18.44 4.73 -16.01
CA LEU A 155 -18.77 3.66 -15.08
C LEU A 155 -20.15 3.88 -14.46
N GLU A 156 -20.50 5.11 -14.09
CA GLU A 156 -21.80 5.46 -13.51
C GLU A 156 -22.95 5.23 -14.48
N GLU A 157 -22.78 5.54 -15.77
CA GLU A 157 -23.78 5.25 -16.82
C GLU A 157 -24.04 3.74 -16.95
N ARG A 158 -23.00 2.91 -16.82
CA ARG A 158 -23.09 1.47 -16.89
C ARG A 158 -23.62 0.83 -15.60
N GLU A 159 -23.09 1.27 -14.46
CA GLU A 159 -23.36 0.70 -13.15
C GLU A 159 -23.52 1.78 -12.06
N PRO A 160 -24.70 2.42 -11.96
CA PRO A 160 -24.93 3.53 -11.01
C PRO A 160 -24.72 3.16 -9.53
N ASP A 161 -24.88 1.88 -9.23
CA ASP A 161 -24.75 1.32 -7.87
C ASP A 161 -23.35 0.78 -7.54
N HIS A 162 -22.38 0.90 -8.46
CA HIS A 162 -21.04 0.44 -8.29
C HIS A 162 -20.35 1.07 -7.06
N PHE A 163 -19.60 0.29 -6.29
CA PHE A 163 -18.93 0.75 -5.06
C PHE A 163 -18.09 2.01 -5.30
N ALA A 164 -17.23 1.98 -6.32
CA ALA A 164 -16.32 3.09 -6.63
C ALA A 164 -17.10 4.35 -7.01
N VAL A 165 -18.18 4.24 -7.80
CA VAL A 165 -19.07 5.35 -8.18
C VAL A 165 -19.70 5.97 -6.94
N LYS A 166 -20.22 5.17 -6.02
CA LYS A 166 -20.80 5.67 -4.76
C LYS A 166 -19.80 6.47 -3.92
N GLN A 167 -18.53 6.03 -3.85
CA GLN A 167 -17.50 6.78 -3.15
C GLN A 167 -17.12 8.07 -3.89
N TYR A 168 -16.94 7.99 -5.20
CA TYR A 168 -16.60 9.14 -6.04
C TYR A 168 -17.67 10.23 -6.02
N ARG A 169 -18.94 9.85 -6.13
CA ARG A 169 -20.08 10.78 -6.05
C ARG A 169 -20.11 11.54 -4.72
N LYS A 170 -19.83 10.86 -3.59
CA LYS A 170 -19.73 11.52 -2.28
C LYS A 170 -18.54 12.48 -2.21
N PHE A 171 -17.40 12.10 -2.79
CA PHE A 171 -16.23 12.96 -2.89
C PHE A 171 -16.51 14.22 -3.72
N LYS A 172 -17.20 14.08 -4.86
CA LYS A 172 -17.57 15.17 -5.77
C LYS A 172 -18.64 16.13 -5.19
N MET A 173 -19.23 15.83 -4.02
CA MET A 173 -20.06 16.79 -3.31
C MET A 173 -19.27 18.01 -2.80
N ALA A 174 -17.96 17.89 -2.64
CA ALA A 174 -17.07 19.04 -2.47
C ALA A 174 -16.91 19.75 -3.82
N ALA A 175 -16.99 21.06 -3.83
CA ALA A 175 -16.94 21.86 -5.06
C ALA A 175 -15.81 22.90 -5.03
N GLY A 176 -15.40 23.34 -6.22
CA GLY A 176 -14.49 24.46 -6.42
C GLY A 176 -13.16 24.33 -5.66
N LYS A 177 -12.81 25.36 -4.89
CA LYS A 177 -11.54 25.43 -4.13
C LYS A 177 -11.36 24.28 -3.15
N THR A 178 -12.44 23.78 -2.55
CA THR A 178 -12.41 22.67 -1.60
C THR A 178 -11.96 21.39 -2.30
N LEU A 179 -12.53 21.08 -3.46
CA LEU A 179 -12.17 19.90 -4.24
C LEU A 179 -10.69 19.94 -4.64
N LYS A 180 -10.23 21.06 -5.17
CA LYS A 180 -8.82 21.27 -5.54
C LYS A 180 -7.88 21.07 -4.34
N SER A 181 -8.24 21.60 -3.18
CA SER A 181 -7.42 21.44 -1.95
C SER A 181 -7.35 19.97 -1.50
N ILE A 182 -8.44 19.21 -1.63
CA ILE A 182 -8.44 17.77 -1.32
C ILE A 182 -7.53 17.01 -2.28
N LEU A 183 -7.59 17.30 -3.58
CA LEU A 183 -6.72 16.66 -4.59
C LEU A 183 -5.24 16.96 -4.32
N ILE A 184 -4.90 18.21 -3.98
CA ILE A 184 -3.53 18.59 -3.59
C ILE A 184 -3.08 17.81 -2.35
N SER A 185 -3.95 17.68 -1.33
CA SER A 185 -3.65 16.92 -0.12
C SER A 185 -3.40 15.44 -0.42
N CYS A 186 -4.23 14.83 -1.28
CA CYS A 186 -4.03 13.46 -1.74
C CYS A 186 -2.69 13.27 -2.46
N GLY A 187 -2.36 14.14 -3.41
CA GLY A 187 -1.09 14.10 -4.13
C GLY A 187 0.11 14.28 -3.19
N ALA A 188 0.07 15.27 -2.30
CA ALA A 188 1.14 15.53 -1.34
C ALA A 188 1.39 14.34 -0.39
N ARG A 189 0.32 13.66 0.05
CA ARG A 189 0.41 12.48 0.91
C ARG A 189 1.14 11.31 0.21
N LEU A 190 0.96 11.17 -1.08
CA LEU A 190 1.59 10.10 -1.87
C LEU A 190 2.88 10.51 -2.59
N ALA A 191 3.31 11.77 -2.46
CA ALA A 191 4.55 12.25 -3.09
C ALA A 191 5.80 11.39 -2.81
N PRO A 192 5.99 10.76 -1.62
CA PRO A 192 7.11 9.84 -1.42
C PRO A 192 7.13 8.66 -2.39
N PHE A 193 5.99 8.27 -2.95
CA PHE A 193 5.87 7.17 -3.90
C PHE A 193 6.22 7.58 -5.35
N ASP A 194 6.52 8.84 -5.62
CA ASP A 194 7.06 9.30 -6.91
C ASP A 194 8.53 8.91 -7.11
N ILE A 195 9.22 8.46 -6.04
CA ILE A 195 10.57 7.91 -6.13
C ILE A 195 10.54 6.68 -7.03
N LYS A 196 11.34 6.71 -8.11
CA LYS A 196 11.34 5.67 -9.14
C LYS A 196 11.54 4.27 -8.57
N GLU A 197 12.52 4.11 -7.69
CA GLU A 197 12.82 2.81 -7.07
C GLU A 197 11.65 2.28 -6.22
N LEU A 198 10.87 3.18 -5.61
CA LEU A 198 9.69 2.79 -4.84
C LEU A 198 8.51 2.46 -5.75
N ARG A 199 8.33 3.18 -6.86
CA ARG A 199 7.35 2.81 -7.91
C ARG A 199 7.67 1.42 -8.46
N ASP A 200 8.93 1.20 -8.85
CA ASP A 200 9.39 -0.10 -9.35
C ASP A 200 9.14 -1.24 -8.33
N LEU A 201 9.30 -0.96 -7.03
CA LEU A 201 9.03 -1.92 -5.95
C LEU A 201 7.55 -2.34 -5.90
N MET A 202 6.63 -1.43 -6.23
CA MET A 202 5.18 -1.61 -6.06
C MET A 202 4.44 -1.98 -7.34
N GLU A 203 5.16 -2.36 -8.40
CA GLU A 203 4.62 -2.67 -9.72
C GLU A 203 3.80 -3.97 -9.73
N TYR A 204 4.29 -5.02 -9.09
CA TYR A 204 3.61 -6.31 -8.93
C TYR A 204 3.99 -6.96 -7.59
N ASP A 205 3.44 -8.13 -7.27
CA ASP A 205 3.70 -8.79 -5.99
C ASP A 205 4.54 -10.07 -6.16
N GLU A 206 5.65 -10.16 -5.43
CA GLU A 206 6.49 -11.36 -5.29
C GLU A 206 6.46 -11.90 -3.86
N LEU A 207 5.97 -11.09 -2.91
CA LEU A 207 6.00 -11.47 -1.50
C LEU A 207 4.95 -12.53 -1.16
N GLU A 208 3.81 -12.58 -1.85
CA GLU A 208 2.74 -13.56 -1.61
C GLU A 208 2.49 -13.77 -0.11
N LEU A 209 2.26 -12.65 0.62
CA LEU A 209 2.19 -12.67 2.08
C LEU A 209 1.04 -13.52 2.62
N ASP A 210 0.00 -13.72 1.82
CA ASP A 210 -1.15 -14.57 2.12
C ASP A 210 -0.82 -16.07 2.10
N THR A 211 0.34 -16.46 1.53
CA THR A 211 0.81 -17.86 1.47
C THR A 211 1.84 -18.22 2.54
N LEU A 212 2.18 -17.30 3.45
CA LEU A 212 3.24 -17.52 4.46
C LEU A 212 2.97 -18.72 5.39
N GLY A 213 1.72 -19.14 5.54
CA GLY A 213 1.30 -20.29 6.34
C GLY A 213 1.26 -21.62 5.59
N ASP A 214 1.18 -21.60 4.24
CA ASP A 214 0.92 -22.78 3.43
C ASP A 214 2.17 -23.65 3.24
N GLN A 215 3.33 -23.05 3.27
CA GLN A 215 4.60 -23.74 3.18
C GLN A 215 5.67 -23.00 4.02
N LYS A 216 6.73 -23.73 4.39
CA LYS A 216 7.81 -23.14 5.19
C LYS A 216 8.44 -21.95 4.48
N THR A 217 8.17 -20.77 4.99
CA THR A 217 8.65 -19.50 4.44
C THR A 217 9.36 -18.70 5.52
N ALA A 218 10.43 -18.02 5.15
CA ALA A 218 11.10 -17.05 6.01
C ALA A 218 11.11 -15.68 5.29
N LEU A 219 10.34 -14.75 5.83
CA LEU A 219 10.28 -13.37 5.37
C LEU A 219 11.21 -12.51 6.22
N PHE A 220 12.10 -11.77 5.57
CA PHE A 220 12.99 -10.78 6.18
C PHE A 220 12.59 -9.37 5.71
N VAL A 221 12.41 -8.45 6.69
CA VAL A 221 11.99 -7.06 6.45
C VAL A 221 12.99 -6.09 7.09
#